data_49626fd88137020c91c1312debd1ae7f
#
_entry.id   49626fd88137020c91c1312debd1ae7f
#
_cell.length_a   1.000
_cell.length_b   1.000
_cell.length_c   1.000
_cell.angle_alpha   90.00
_cell.angle_beta   90.00
_cell.angle_gamma   90.00
#
_symmetry.space_group_name_H-M   'P 1'
#
loop_
_entity.id
_entity.type
_entity.pdbx_description
1 polymer ?
#
loop_
_entity_poly.entity_id
_entity_poly.type
_entity_poly.pdbx_seq_one_letter_code
_entity_poly.pdbx_strand_id
1 'polypeptide(L)'
;MLGSYPVSAQKALLGHSSTETLSLSAVLELSERAGKLVELALQCGLTDKGLLFPKPSADSYVKLTPLKPLNLEAFTLCMRLSVNPNIVSKDRETILFAYRTTEGDELNVWQEKGNISLYLRSSSDGVFYAVPLLSIFRTDLCVTWESSTGLTAFWVDGRRSTLQVYRQNHKVQSGGAVILGQDPDSFLGKFDENQSFVGEILDVNMWDYVLTGGQFKQFNEKLGLGPEPNVLNWDTMQYEVQGNVLVVPEKYK
;
A
#
# COMPACT_ATOMS: atom_id res chain seq x y z
N MET A 1 71.39 -23.19 43.65
CA MET A 1 70.65 -22.18 44.46
C MET A 1 69.32 -21.99 43.86
N LEU A 2 68.29 -22.60 44.47
CA LEU A 2 66.91 -22.59 44.05
C LEU A 2 66.21 -21.39 44.69
N GLY A 3 65.75 -20.44 43.89
CA GLY A 3 64.96 -19.31 44.34
C GLY A 3 63.45 -19.65 44.23
N SER A 4 62.77 -19.66 45.36
CA SER A 4 61.33 -19.88 45.53
C SER A 4 60.54 -18.66 45.05
N TYR A 5 59.57 -18.86 44.19
CA TYR A 5 58.56 -17.88 43.85
C TYR A 5 57.29 -18.05 44.74
N PRO A 6 56.64 -16.98 45.19
CA PRO A 6 55.55 -17.07 46.11
C PRO A 6 54.21 -17.44 45.39
N VAL A 7 53.42 -18.23 46.07
CA VAL A 7 52.08 -18.68 45.76
C VAL A 7 51.08 -17.52 45.99
N SER A 8 50.81 -16.67 44.99
CA SER A 8 49.78 -15.63 45.10
C SER A 8 49.12 -15.22 43.77
N ALA A 9 49.07 -16.10 42.75
CA ALA A 9 48.48 -15.77 41.45
C ALA A 9 47.46 -16.82 40.95
N GLN A 10 46.77 -17.48 41.84
CA GLN A 10 45.74 -18.47 41.47
C GLN A 10 44.32 -18.23 42.03
N LYS A 11 43.94 -16.96 42.27
CA LYS A 11 42.64 -16.65 42.83
C LYS A 11 41.91 -15.50 42.11
N ALA A 12 42.02 -15.41 40.78
CA ALA A 12 41.36 -14.35 40.01
C ALA A 12 40.76 -14.85 38.68
N LEU A 13 40.25 -16.08 38.62
CA LEU A 13 39.54 -16.63 37.44
C LEU A 13 38.36 -17.50 37.84
N LEU A 14 37.54 -17.01 38.77
CA LEU A 14 36.16 -17.47 38.94
C LEU A 14 35.26 -16.24 38.85
N GLY A 15 35.14 -15.71 37.60
CA GLY A 15 34.10 -14.77 37.24
C GLY A 15 32.75 -15.44 37.42
N HIS A 16 31.89 -14.84 38.21
CA HIS A 16 30.51 -15.25 38.38
C HIS A 16 29.81 -15.23 37.01
N SER A 17 29.56 -16.40 36.46
CA SER A 17 28.55 -16.60 35.45
C SER A 17 27.19 -16.52 36.18
N SER A 18 26.61 -15.34 36.26
CA SER A 18 25.21 -15.19 36.59
C SER A 18 24.40 -15.69 35.38
N THR A 19 24.03 -16.95 35.38
CA THR A 19 22.97 -17.47 34.54
C THR A 19 21.68 -16.86 35.08
N GLU A 20 21.27 -15.71 34.52
CA GLU A 20 19.91 -15.20 34.72
C GLU A 20 18.94 -16.22 34.10
N THR A 21 18.32 -17.04 34.94
CA THR A 21 17.19 -17.88 34.54
C THR A 21 16.02 -16.97 34.28
N LEU A 22 15.69 -16.76 32.98
CA LEU A 22 14.47 -16.06 32.60
C LEU A 22 13.27 -16.75 33.26
N SER A 23 12.38 -15.96 33.84
CA SER A 23 11.15 -16.49 34.42
C SER A 23 10.27 -17.11 33.32
N LEU A 24 9.45 -18.10 33.69
CA LEU A 24 8.53 -18.76 32.73
C LEU A 24 7.63 -17.76 32.00
N SER A 25 7.24 -16.66 32.67
CA SER A 25 6.48 -15.55 32.08
C SER A 25 7.28 -14.80 31.02
N ALA A 26 8.56 -14.53 31.25
CA ALA A 26 9.42 -13.87 30.28
C ALA A 26 9.68 -14.75 29.03
N VAL A 27 9.78 -16.05 29.23
CA VAL A 27 9.92 -17.03 28.10
C VAL A 27 8.62 -17.08 27.29
N LEU A 28 7.45 -17.04 27.94
CA LEU A 28 6.14 -17.01 27.29
C LEU A 28 5.94 -15.69 26.50
N GLU A 29 6.28 -14.54 27.09
CA GLU A 29 6.21 -13.25 26.39
C GLU A 29 7.16 -13.20 25.16
N LEU A 30 8.37 -13.75 25.27
CA LEU A 30 9.29 -13.84 24.14
C LEU A 30 8.77 -14.78 23.06
N SER A 31 8.11 -15.89 23.44
CA SER A 31 7.48 -16.81 22.52
C SER A 31 6.28 -16.19 21.79
N GLU A 32 5.43 -15.44 22.50
CA GLU A 32 4.32 -14.70 21.87
C GLU A 32 4.80 -13.59 20.95
N ARG A 33 5.85 -12.84 21.36
CA ARG A 33 6.48 -11.82 20.50
C ARG A 33 7.14 -12.44 19.26
N ALA A 34 7.82 -13.58 19.43
CA ALA A 34 8.41 -14.32 18.32
C ALA A 34 7.31 -14.87 17.38
N GLY A 35 6.20 -15.39 17.94
CA GLY A 35 5.03 -15.82 17.17
C GLY A 35 4.41 -14.69 16.35
N LYS A 36 4.21 -13.52 16.97
CA LYS A 36 3.74 -12.29 16.25
C LYS A 36 4.72 -11.80 15.18
N LEU A 37 6.02 -11.86 15.44
CA LEU A 37 7.06 -11.49 14.46
C LEU A 37 7.08 -12.47 13.28
N VAL A 38 6.88 -13.76 13.53
CA VAL A 38 6.77 -14.78 12.48
C VAL A 38 5.48 -14.60 11.68
N GLU A 39 4.37 -14.24 12.33
CA GLU A 39 3.10 -13.95 11.67
C GLU A 39 3.17 -12.66 10.82
N LEU A 40 3.83 -11.61 11.32
CA LEU A 40 4.14 -10.39 10.56
C LEU A 40 5.12 -10.66 9.40
N ALA A 41 6.10 -11.53 9.60
CA ALA A 41 7.05 -11.92 8.54
C ALA A 41 6.42 -12.79 7.43
N LEU A 42 5.27 -13.42 7.71
CA LEU A 42 4.50 -14.21 6.75
C LEU A 42 3.52 -13.37 5.91
N GLN A 43 3.33 -12.10 6.23
CA GLN A 43 2.49 -11.17 5.46
C GLN A 43 3.31 -10.38 4.41
N CYS A 44 4.23 -11.04 3.72
CA CYS A 44 4.93 -10.49 2.58
C CYS A 44 4.32 -11.01 1.29
N GLY A 45 3.93 -10.06 0.42
CA GLY A 45 3.39 -10.34 -0.90
C GLY A 45 1.93 -10.82 -0.90
N LEU A 46 1.24 -10.41 -1.93
CA LEU A 46 -0.15 -10.73 -2.20
C LEU A 46 -0.30 -11.50 -3.53
N THR A 47 0.76 -12.18 -3.97
CA THR A 47 0.73 -13.03 -5.16
C THR A 47 -0.45 -14.00 -5.10
N ASP A 48 -1.26 -14.05 -6.15
CA ASP A 48 -2.48 -14.86 -6.25
C ASP A 48 -3.49 -14.63 -5.09
N LYS A 49 -3.51 -13.43 -4.53
CA LYS A 49 -4.47 -13.02 -3.49
C LYS A 49 -5.08 -11.67 -3.84
N GLY A 50 -6.28 -11.43 -3.30
CA GLY A 50 -6.96 -10.15 -3.32
C GLY A 50 -7.38 -9.72 -1.93
N LEU A 51 -7.70 -8.45 -1.79
CA LEU A 51 -8.24 -7.85 -0.57
C LEU A 51 -9.75 -7.66 -0.75
N LEU A 52 -10.56 -8.32 0.08
CA LEU A 52 -12.01 -8.14 0.10
C LEU A 52 -12.40 -7.23 1.26
N PHE A 53 -13.05 -6.11 0.93
CA PHE A 53 -13.70 -5.19 1.85
C PHE A 53 -15.19 -5.50 1.86
N PRO A 54 -15.71 -6.25 2.86
CA PRO A 54 -17.04 -6.87 2.76
C PRO A 54 -18.22 -5.89 3.00
N LYS A 55 -17.96 -4.79 3.70
CA LYS A 55 -18.99 -3.79 4.08
C LYS A 55 -18.39 -2.41 4.32
N PRO A 56 -19.20 -1.34 4.31
CA PRO A 56 -18.77 -0.02 4.76
C PRO A 56 -18.24 -0.09 6.19
N SER A 57 -17.20 0.69 6.49
CA SER A 57 -16.54 0.66 7.79
C SER A 57 -15.70 1.93 7.98
N ALA A 58 -15.56 2.38 9.22
CA ALA A 58 -14.64 3.45 9.61
C ALA A 58 -13.33 2.93 10.24
N ASP A 59 -13.09 1.61 10.21
CA ASP A 59 -11.95 0.96 10.87
C ASP A 59 -11.24 -0.11 10.03
N SER A 60 -11.80 -0.44 8.85
CA SER A 60 -11.29 -1.52 8.01
C SER A 60 -10.47 -0.96 6.86
N TYR A 61 -9.17 -1.19 6.88
CA TYR A 61 -8.22 -0.72 5.87
C TYR A 61 -7.02 -1.65 5.74
N VAL A 62 -6.26 -1.46 4.68
CA VAL A 62 -4.95 -2.10 4.50
C VAL A 62 -3.90 -1.02 4.31
N LYS A 63 -2.86 -1.05 5.15
CA LYS A 63 -1.68 -0.21 4.99
C LYS A 63 -0.66 -0.97 4.16
N LEU A 64 -0.15 -0.35 3.11
CA LEU A 64 0.92 -0.88 2.27
C LEU A 64 2.25 -0.24 2.62
N THR A 65 3.32 -1.04 2.64
CA THR A 65 4.68 -0.55 2.83
C THR A 65 5.38 -0.45 1.48
N PRO A 66 5.63 0.76 0.95
CA PRO A 66 6.33 0.93 -0.31
C PRO A 66 7.76 0.40 -0.28
N LEU A 67 8.26 -0.09 -1.41
CA LEU A 67 9.65 -0.55 -1.58
C LEU A 67 10.66 0.59 -1.44
N LYS A 68 10.23 1.82 -1.71
CA LYS A 68 10.98 3.07 -1.54
C LYS A 68 10.04 4.22 -1.19
N PRO A 69 10.53 5.33 -0.60
CA PRO A 69 9.72 6.51 -0.31
C PRO A 69 9.04 7.08 -1.56
N LEU A 70 7.78 7.49 -1.43
CA LEU A 70 7.04 8.18 -2.49
C LEU A 70 7.52 9.64 -2.63
N ASN A 71 8.68 9.84 -3.20
CA ASN A 71 9.25 11.14 -3.52
C ASN A 71 9.25 11.28 -5.05
N LEU A 72 8.06 11.59 -5.63
CA LEU A 72 7.79 11.33 -7.04
C LEU A 72 7.61 12.60 -7.85
N GLU A 73 8.30 12.67 -9.00
CA GLU A 73 8.10 13.66 -10.05
C GLU A 73 7.35 13.07 -11.26
N ALA A 74 7.11 11.77 -11.26
CA ALA A 74 6.23 11.06 -12.17
C ALA A 74 5.78 9.77 -11.51
N PHE A 75 4.65 9.22 -11.95
CA PHE A 75 4.24 7.89 -11.55
C PHE A 75 3.28 7.23 -12.54
N THR A 76 3.24 5.92 -12.46
CA THR A 76 2.13 5.08 -12.91
C THR A 76 1.64 4.30 -11.69
N LEU A 77 0.36 4.39 -11.39
CA LEU A 77 -0.31 3.58 -10.38
C LEU A 77 -1.36 2.73 -11.08
N CYS A 78 -1.29 1.42 -10.91
CA CYS A 78 -2.26 0.46 -11.42
C CYS A 78 -2.89 -0.34 -10.30
N MET A 79 -4.17 -0.68 -10.44
CA MET A 79 -4.91 -1.54 -9.54
C MET A 79 -6.04 -2.24 -10.29
N ARG A 80 -6.46 -3.40 -9.81
CA ARG A 80 -7.62 -4.11 -10.34
C ARG A 80 -8.71 -4.07 -9.30
N LEU A 81 -9.91 -3.62 -9.68
CA LEU A 81 -11.01 -3.30 -8.79
C LEU A 81 -12.30 -3.97 -9.23
N SER A 82 -13.08 -4.46 -8.26
CA SER A 82 -14.51 -4.73 -8.43
C SER A 82 -15.27 -4.20 -7.22
N VAL A 83 -16.46 -3.65 -7.43
CA VAL A 83 -17.21 -3.00 -6.37
C VAL A 83 -18.49 -3.74 -6.05
N ASN A 84 -18.93 -3.69 -4.80
CA ASN A 84 -20.16 -4.33 -4.39
C ASN A 84 -21.37 -3.56 -4.98
N PRO A 85 -22.22 -4.22 -5.81
CA PRO A 85 -23.29 -3.56 -6.53
C PRO A 85 -24.38 -2.98 -5.62
N ASN A 86 -24.52 -3.50 -4.41
CA ASN A 86 -25.53 -3.04 -3.46
C ASN A 86 -25.17 -1.71 -2.78
N ILE A 87 -23.94 -1.24 -2.98
CA ILE A 87 -23.39 -0.05 -2.31
C ILE A 87 -23.00 1.02 -3.33
N VAL A 88 -22.83 0.64 -4.60
CA VAL A 88 -22.49 1.57 -5.68
C VAL A 88 -23.69 2.44 -6.00
N SER A 89 -23.64 3.70 -5.58
CA SER A 89 -24.50 4.75 -6.10
C SER A 89 -23.64 5.80 -6.80
N LYS A 90 -24.23 6.54 -7.75
CA LYS A 90 -23.53 7.65 -8.42
C LYS A 90 -23.15 8.78 -7.44
N ASP A 91 -23.85 8.83 -6.32
CA ASP A 91 -23.72 9.90 -5.33
C ASP A 91 -22.73 9.55 -4.20
N ARG A 92 -22.27 8.28 -4.13
CA ARG A 92 -21.28 7.85 -3.15
C ARG A 92 -19.88 8.19 -3.64
N GLU A 93 -19.19 8.98 -2.87
CA GLU A 93 -17.74 9.18 -3.00
C GLU A 93 -17.04 7.97 -2.39
N THR A 94 -16.11 7.39 -3.12
CA THR A 94 -15.39 6.18 -2.69
C THR A 94 -13.91 6.34 -2.97
N ILE A 95 -13.10 6.22 -1.92
CA ILE A 95 -11.65 6.23 -2.07
C ILE A 95 -11.17 4.92 -2.70
N LEU A 96 -10.29 5.01 -3.68
CA LEU A 96 -9.67 3.85 -4.34
C LEU A 96 -8.22 3.67 -3.88
N PHE A 97 -7.52 4.78 -3.65
CA PHE A 97 -6.15 4.81 -3.18
C PHE A 97 -5.89 6.10 -2.43
N ALA A 98 -5.29 6.01 -1.26
CA ALA A 98 -4.89 7.17 -0.48
C ALA A 98 -3.42 7.10 -0.09
N TYR A 99 -2.71 8.21 -0.26
CA TYR A 99 -1.38 8.44 0.30
C TYR A 99 -1.36 9.78 1.01
N ARG A 100 -1.19 9.73 2.32
CA ARG A 100 -1.22 10.91 3.19
C ARG A 100 0.03 11.00 4.05
N THR A 101 0.59 12.21 4.14
CA THR A 101 1.64 12.58 5.09
C THR A 101 1.03 13.18 6.35
N THR A 102 1.85 13.57 7.31
CA THR A 102 1.41 14.34 8.48
C THR A 102 0.91 15.73 8.11
N GLU A 103 1.34 16.27 6.97
CA GLU A 103 0.98 17.61 6.46
C GLU A 103 -0.36 17.61 5.71
N GLY A 104 -0.79 16.47 5.15
CA GLY A 104 -2.02 16.35 4.38
C GLY A 104 -1.98 15.26 3.30
N ASP A 105 -3.01 15.26 2.47
CA ASP A 105 -3.12 14.36 1.33
C ASP A 105 -2.10 14.71 0.28
N GLU A 106 -1.34 13.70 -0.14
CA GLU A 106 -0.32 13.87 -1.19
C GLU A 106 -0.74 13.24 -2.51
N LEU A 107 -1.46 12.10 -2.47
CA LEU A 107 -1.97 11.45 -3.66
C LEU A 107 -3.21 10.62 -3.32
N ASN A 108 -4.37 11.03 -3.83
CA ASN A 108 -5.62 10.30 -3.66
C ASN A 108 -6.28 10.04 -5.02
N VAL A 109 -6.81 8.83 -5.18
CA VAL A 109 -7.62 8.44 -6.33
C VAL A 109 -9.02 8.09 -5.85
N TRP A 110 -10.05 8.71 -6.45
CA TRP A 110 -11.44 8.57 -6.05
C TRP A 110 -12.34 8.12 -7.19
N GLN A 111 -13.44 7.47 -6.83
CA GLN A 111 -14.65 7.43 -7.63
C GLN A 111 -15.68 8.35 -6.98
N GLU A 112 -16.07 9.42 -7.66
CA GLU A 112 -16.97 10.44 -7.13
C GLU A 112 -17.79 11.10 -8.24
N LYS A 113 -19.05 11.44 -7.96
CA LYS A 113 -19.93 12.19 -8.88
C LYS A 113 -19.95 11.64 -10.31
N GLY A 114 -19.82 10.32 -10.44
CA GLY A 114 -19.79 9.65 -11.75
C GLY A 114 -18.47 9.76 -12.51
N ASN A 115 -17.39 10.21 -11.87
CA ASN A 115 -16.05 10.33 -12.44
C ASN A 115 -15.06 9.49 -11.63
N ILE A 116 -13.89 9.25 -12.23
CA ILE A 116 -12.68 8.92 -11.49
C ILE A 116 -11.81 10.18 -11.42
N SER A 117 -11.26 10.46 -10.26
CA SER A 117 -10.45 11.66 -10.03
C SER A 117 -9.10 11.36 -9.41
N LEU A 118 -8.15 12.24 -9.69
CA LEU A 118 -6.84 12.28 -9.06
C LEU A 118 -6.67 13.60 -8.33
N TYR A 119 -6.26 13.52 -7.08
CA TYR A 119 -5.84 14.67 -6.27
C TYR A 119 -4.38 14.55 -5.90
N LEU A 120 -3.62 15.63 -6.10
CA LEU A 120 -2.23 15.78 -5.66
C LEU A 120 -2.14 16.98 -4.72
N ARG A 121 -1.78 16.72 -3.45
CA ARG A 121 -1.61 17.69 -2.37
C ARG A 121 -2.80 18.65 -2.21
N SER A 122 -4.00 18.16 -2.41
CA SER A 122 -5.23 18.96 -2.23
C SER A 122 -6.45 18.08 -2.28
N SER A 123 -7.47 18.47 -1.55
CA SER A 123 -8.81 17.92 -1.65
C SER A 123 -9.79 18.82 -2.44
N SER A 124 -9.32 19.96 -2.99
CA SER A 124 -10.22 20.96 -3.58
C SER A 124 -10.08 21.18 -5.09
N ASP A 125 -9.02 20.73 -5.73
CA ASP A 125 -8.74 20.99 -7.15
C ASP A 125 -8.23 19.73 -7.88
N GLY A 126 -8.94 18.62 -7.75
CA GLY A 126 -8.64 17.39 -8.48
C GLY A 126 -8.83 17.50 -10.00
N VAL A 127 -8.23 16.56 -10.73
CA VAL A 127 -8.52 16.35 -12.15
C VAL A 127 -9.52 15.20 -12.31
N PHE A 128 -10.57 15.43 -13.12
CA PHE A 128 -11.73 14.54 -13.24
C PHE A 128 -11.82 13.94 -14.63
N TYR A 129 -12.16 12.66 -14.69
CA TYR A 129 -12.36 11.91 -15.92
C TYR A 129 -13.71 11.17 -15.90
N ALA A 130 -14.57 11.48 -16.85
CA ALA A 130 -15.80 10.74 -17.07
C ALA A 130 -15.43 9.39 -17.72
N VAL A 131 -15.29 8.38 -16.90
CA VAL A 131 -15.04 7.00 -17.34
C VAL A 131 -16.21 6.11 -16.92
N PRO A 132 -16.36 4.90 -17.49
CA PRO A 132 -17.32 3.95 -16.99
C PRO A 132 -17.12 3.73 -15.48
N LEU A 133 -18.23 3.78 -14.72
CA LEU A 133 -18.16 3.50 -13.29
C LEU A 133 -17.62 2.09 -13.05
N LEU A 134 -16.89 1.92 -11.98
CA LEU A 134 -16.50 0.60 -11.50
C LEU A 134 -17.75 -0.26 -11.29
N SER A 135 -17.61 -1.53 -11.60
CA SER A 135 -18.72 -2.49 -11.61
C SER A 135 -18.43 -3.71 -10.73
N ILE A 136 -19.38 -4.66 -10.73
CA ILE A 136 -19.18 -5.98 -10.11
C ILE A 136 -18.10 -6.81 -10.80
N PHE A 137 -17.78 -6.48 -12.05
CA PHE A 137 -16.71 -7.13 -12.77
C PHE A 137 -15.38 -6.42 -12.55
N ARG A 138 -14.31 -7.17 -12.53
CA ARG A 138 -12.96 -6.62 -12.35
C ARG A 138 -12.62 -5.67 -13.48
N THR A 139 -12.19 -4.49 -13.12
CA THR A 139 -11.73 -3.43 -14.01
C THR A 139 -10.26 -3.15 -13.72
N ASP A 140 -9.43 -3.16 -14.75
CA ASP A 140 -8.04 -2.71 -14.67
C ASP A 140 -8.02 -1.19 -14.76
N LEU A 141 -7.69 -0.53 -13.65
CA LEU A 141 -7.59 0.92 -13.55
C LEU A 141 -6.13 1.32 -13.33
N CYS A 142 -5.58 2.15 -14.23
CA CYS A 142 -4.31 2.81 -13.99
C CYS A 142 -4.45 4.32 -14.13
N VAL A 143 -3.59 5.05 -13.43
CA VAL A 143 -3.41 6.49 -13.57
C VAL A 143 -1.93 6.81 -13.78
N THR A 144 -1.66 7.73 -14.71
CA THR A 144 -0.32 8.25 -15.01
C THR A 144 -0.29 9.75 -14.79
N TRP A 145 0.81 10.24 -14.26
CA TRP A 145 1.09 11.66 -14.10
C TRP A 145 2.59 11.93 -14.21
N GLU A 146 2.97 13.07 -14.79
CA GLU A 146 4.34 13.52 -14.92
C GLU A 146 4.45 15.01 -14.58
N SER A 147 5.32 15.34 -13.65
CA SER A 147 5.50 16.70 -13.12
C SER A 147 5.95 17.70 -14.18
N SER A 148 6.90 17.33 -15.02
CA SER A 148 7.53 18.25 -16.00
C SER A 148 6.53 18.85 -16.98
N THR A 149 5.51 18.09 -17.35
CA THR A 149 4.47 18.48 -18.31
C THR A 149 3.11 18.69 -17.65
N GLY A 150 2.89 18.14 -16.45
CA GLY A 150 1.58 18.00 -15.81
C GLY A 150 0.68 16.99 -16.52
N LEU A 151 1.17 16.26 -17.54
CA LEU A 151 0.34 15.35 -18.31
C LEU A 151 -0.18 14.21 -17.44
N THR A 152 -1.49 14.06 -17.45
CA THR A 152 -2.24 13.09 -16.67
C THR A 152 -3.20 12.32 -17.56
N ALA A 153 -3.33 11.01 -17.32
CA ALA A 153 -4.33 10.17 -17.98
C ALA A 153 -4.75 9.02 -17.07
N PHE A 154 -6.00 8.58 -17.22
CA PHE A 154 -6.45 7.29 -16.74
C PHE A 154 -6.44 6.24 -17.86
N TRP A 155 -6.23 5.01 -17.47
CA TRP A 155 -6.32 3.84 -18.34
C TRP A 155 -7.33 2.89 -17.71
N VAL A 156 -8.32 2.51 -18.50
CA VAL A 156 -9.38 1.57 -18.09
C VAL A 156 -9.36 0.40 -19.06
N ASP A 157 -9.12 -0.80 -18.55
CA ASP A 157 -9.01 -2.03 -19.34
C ASP A 157 -8.07 -1.87 -20.54
N GLY A 158 -6.89 -1.29 -20.29
CA GLY A 158 -5.85 -1.05 -21.29
C GLY A 158 -6.12 0.11 -22.25
N ARG A 159 -7.25 0.83 -22.14
CA ARG A 159 -7.62 1.97 -23.00
C ARG A 159 -7.33 3.28 -22.28
N ARG A 160 -6.51 4.13 -22.89
CA ARG A 160 -6.15 5.44 -22.35
C ARG A 160 -7.26 6.47 -22.58
N SER A 161 -7.56 7.27 -21.54
CA SER A 161 -8.36 8.49 -21.63
C SER A 161 -7.66 9.57 -22.48
N THR A 162 -8.33 10.72 -22.70
CA THR A 162 -7.67 11.94 -23.13
C THR A 162 -6.63 12.38 -22.11
N LEU A 163 -5.59 13.09 -22.56
CA LEU A 163 -4.63 13.75 -21.68
C LEU A 163 -5.23 15.05 -21.13
N GLN A 164 -4.95 15.31 -19.86
CA GLN A 164 -5.20 16.62 -19.23
C GLN A 164 -3.91 17.12 -18.60
N VAL A 165 -3.78 18.43 -18.40
CA VAL A 165 -2.65 19.04 -17.69
C VAL A 165 -3.09 19.32 -16.26
N TYR A 166 -2.37 18.72 -15.29
CA TYR A 166 -2.68 18.86 -13.88
C TYR A 166 -1.39 18.94 -13.06
N ARG A 167 -1.31 19.89 -12.14
CA ARG A 167 -0.20 20.04 -11.19
C ARG A 167 1.20 19.98 -11.83
N GLN A 168 1.42 20.70 -12.92
CA GLN A 168 2.75 20.85 -13.53
C GLN A 168 3.76 21.42 -12.50
N ASN A 169 4.98 20.90 -12.50
CA ASN A 169 6.06 21.22 -11.56
C ASN A 169 5.76 20.88 -10.09
N HIS A 170 4.73 20.09 -9.82
CA HIS A 170 4.47 19.56 -8.50
C HIS A 170 5.38 18.35 -8.21
N LYS A 171 5.57 18.04 -6.92
CA LYS A 171 6.28 16.86 -6.45
C LYS A 171 5.49 16.21 -5.32
N VAL A 172 5.19 14.92 -5.43
CA VAL A 172 4.60 14.13 -4.35
C VAL A 172 5.65 13.97 -3.25
N GLN A 173 5.30 14.33 -2.02
CA GLN A 173 6.24 14.33 -0.90
C GLN A 173 6.31 12.97 -0.22
N SER A 174 7.50 12.61 0.25
CA SER A 174 7.71 11.38 1.03
C SER A 174 7.25 11.52 2.50
N GLY A 175 7.28 10.40 3.24
CA GLY A 175 6.98 10.38 4.68
C GLY A 175 5.53 10.10 5.03
N GLY A 176 4.72 9.73 4.02
CA GLY A 176 3.32 9.36 4.21
C GLY A 176 3.09 7.86 4.35
N ALA A 177 1.83 7.50 4.54
CA ALA A 177 1.33 6.14 4.57
C ALA A 177 0.39 5.89 3.38
N VAL A 178 0.55 4.74 2.72
CA VAL A 178 -0.36 4.26 1.68
C VAL A 178 -1.47 3.45 2.35
N ILE A 179 -2.72 3.83 2.08
CA ILE A 179 -3.93 3.20 2.64
C ILE A 179 -4.86 2.78 1.51
N LEU A 180 -5.36 1.56 1.61
CA LEU A 180 -6.45 1.05 0.79
C LEU A 180 -7.69 0.87 1.65
N GLY A 181 -8.86 1.18 1.09
CA GLY A 181 -10.15 0.99 1.75
C GLY A 181 -10.67 2.18 2.54
N GLN A 182 -9.82 3.15 2.88
CA GLN A 182 -10.18 4.33 3.65
C GLN A 182 -9.49 5.59 3.12
N ASP A 183 -10.15 6.75 3.30
CA ASP A 183 -9.52 8.06 3.20
C ASP A 183 -9.16 8.57 4.60
N PRO A 184 -7.87 8.78 4.91
CA PRO A 184 -7.47 9.29 6.21
C PRO A 184 -7.54 10.82 6.27
N ASP A 185 -8.46 11.41 7.04
CA ASP A 185 -8.52 12.85 7.33
C ASP A 185 -7.44 13.35 8.31
N SER A 186 -6.76 12.41 8.97
CA SER A 186 -5.53 12.65 9.73
C SER A 186 -4.56 11.51 9.48
N PHE A 187 -3.28 11.68 9.81
CA PHE A 187 -2.30 10.62 9.61
C PHE A 187 -2.74 9.31 10.29
N LEU A 188 -3.06 8.28 9.49
CA LEU A 188 -3.56 6.97 9.91
C LEU A 188 -4.86 7.00 10.75
N GLY A 189 -5.75 7.97 10.51
CA GLY A 189 -6.98 8.05 11.28
C GLY A 189 -8.05 8.98 10.72
N LYS A 190 -9.12 9.15 11.50
CA LYS A 190 -10.33 9.91 11.15
C LYS A 190 -10.98 9.42 9.85
N PHE A 191 -11.22 8.13 9.77
CA PHE A 191 -11.88 7.50 8.63
C PHE A 191 -13.39 7.71 8.66
N ASP A 192 -14.00 7.86 7.48
CA ASP A 192 -15.45 7.93 7.29
C ASP A 192 -15.97 6.70 6.53
N GLU A 193 -16.89 5.95 7.15
CA GLU A 193 -17.50 4.78 6.51
C GLU A 193 -18.22 5.11 5.19
N ASN A 194 -18.72 6.34 5.03
CA ASN A 194 -19.40 6.77 3.81
C ASN A 194 -18.45 6.91 2.61
N GLN A 195 -17.17 7.07 2.86
CA GLN A 195 -16.11 7.19 1.85
C GLN A 195 -15.34 5.87 1.65
N SER A 196 -15.56 4.90 2.55
CA SER A 196 -14.84 3.64 2.52
C SER A 196 -15.09 2.84 1.24
N PHE A 197 -14.07 2.13 0.77
CA PHE A 197 -14.20 1.18 -0.32
C PHE A 197 -14.95 -0.08 0.11
N VAL A 198 -15.78 -0.62 -0.77
CA VAL A 198 -16.47 -1.91 -0.56
C VAL A 198 -16.43 -2.72 -1.85
N GLY A 199 -15.79 -3.87 -1.79
CA GLY A 199 -15.53 -4.71 -2.96
C GLY A 199 -14.16 -5.40 -2.88
N GLU A 200 -13.57 -5.68 -4.01
CA GLU A 200 -12.25 -6.32 -4.10
C GLU A 200 -11.20 -5.36 -4.68
N ILE A 201 -10.01 -5.36 -4.08
CA ILE A 201 -8.81 -4.69 -4.59
C ILE A 201 -7.72 -5.73 -4.80
N LEU A 202 -7.12 -5.74 -5.99
CA LEU A 202 -6.06 -6.64 -6.37
C LEU A 202 -4.97 -5.90 -7.19
N ASP A 203 -3.81 -6.52 -7.30
CA ASP A 203 -2.74 -6.14 -8.24
C ASP A 203 -2.36 -4.63 -8.15
N VAL A 204 -2.27 -4.08 -6.93
CA VAL A 204 -1.84 -2.69 -6.73
C VAL A 204 -0.34 -2.58 -6.97
N ASN A 205 0.03 -1.93 -8.07
CA ASN A 205 1.40 -1.78 -8.51
C ASN A 205 1.72 -0.32 -8.84
N MET A 206 2.92 0.14 -8.51
CA MET A 206 3.32 1.52 -8.76
C MET A 206 4.76 1.62 -9.23
N TRP A 207 4.97 2.48 -10.23
CA TRP A 207 6.27 2.87 -10.78
C TRP A 207 6.49 4.37 -10.57
N ASP A 208 7.74 4.80 -10.39
CA ASP A 208 8.14 6.22 -10.29
C ASP A 208 8.36 6.89 -11.65
N TYR A 209 7.76 6.34 -12.69
CA TYR A 209 7.78 6.86 -14.06
C TYR A 209 6.49 6.51 -14.81
N VAL A 210 6.25 7.21 -15.91
CA VAL A 210 5.09 6.94 -16.79
C VAL A 210 5.39 5.74 -17.67
N LEU A 211 4.56 4.69 -17.60
CA LEU A 211 4.63 3.54 -18.51
C LEU A 211 4.23 3.95 -19.93
N THR A 212 4.96 3.43 -20.92
CA THR A 212 4.59 3.53 -22.32
C THR A 212 3.40 2.61 -22.65
N GLY A 213 2.67 2.90 -23.73
CA GLY A 213 1.54 2.05 -24.15
C GLY A 213 1.94 0.58 -24.40
N GLY A 214 3.17 0.33 -24.88
CA GLY A 214 3.72 -1.02 -25.03
C GLY A 214 3.94 -1.73 -23.69
N GLN A 215 4.44 -1.02 -22.69
CA GLN A 215 4.64 -1.54 -21.34
C GLN A 215 3.31 -1.83 -20.63
N PHE A 216 2.30 -0.96 -20.79
CA PHE A 216 0.93 -1.22 -20.29
C PHE A 216 0.38 -2.53 -20.89
N LYS A 217 0.53 -2.75 -22.20
CA LYS A 217 0.07 -3.96 -22.83
C LYS A 217 0.76 -5.20 -22.25
N GLN A 218 2.08 -5.17 -22.10
CA GLN A 218 2.86 -6.28 -21.53
C GLN A 218 2.46 -6.57 -20.08
N PHE A 219 2.19 -5.54 -19.29
CA PHE A 219 1.75 -5.67 -17.90
C PHE A 219 0.34 -6.29 -17.81
N ASN A 220 -0.62 -5.79 -18.57
CA ASN A 220 -2.00 -6.27 -18.56
C ASN A 220 -2.14 -7.72 -19.09
N GLU A 221 -1.34 -8.10 -20.08
CA GLU A 221 -1.35 -9.45 -20.63
C GLU A 221 -0.70 -10.50 -19.71
N LYS A 222 -0.16 -10.08 -18.55
CA LYS A 222 0.53 -10.95 -17.58
C LYS A 222 1.58 -11.88 -18.22
N LEU A 223 2.22 -11.44 -19.30
CA LEU A 223 3.23 -12.22 -20.01
C LEU A 223 4.57 -12.33 -19.27
N GLY A 224 4.67 -11.74 -18.07
CA GLY A 224 5.92 -11.69 -17.31
C GLY A 224 7.04 -10.87 -17.97
N LEU A 225 6.71 -10.13 -19.03
CA LEU A 225 7.65 -9.33 -19.83
C LEU A 225 7.53 -7.82 -19.53
N GLY A 226 6.57 -7.43 -18.71
CA GLY A 226 6.37 -6.04 -18.33
C GLY A 226 7.46 -5.54 -17.36
N PRO A 227 7.62 -4.21 -17.21
CA PRO A 227 8.56 -3.64 -16.26
C PRO A 227 8.13 -3.97 -14.84
N GLU A 228 9.07 -4.40 -14.01
CA GLU A 228 8.84 -4.69 -12.61
C GLU A 228 8.45 -3.40 -11.85
N PRO A 229 7.40 -3.42 -11.02
CA PRO A 229 7.02 -2.28 -10.18
C PRO A 229 8.12 -1.96 -9.17
N ASN A 230 8.47 -0.67 -9.03
CA ASN A 230 9.61 -0.25 -8.23
C ASN A 230 9.25 0.68 -7.05
N VAL A 231 7.96 0.99 -6.86
CA VAL A 231 7.43 1.76 -5.73
C VAL A 231 6.49 0.90 -4.89
N LEU A 232 5.45 0.34 -5.50
CA LEU A 232 4.59 -0.68 -4.91
C LEU A 232 4.64 -1.91 -5.83
N ASN A 233 4.92 -3.06 -5.26
CA ASN A 233 4.91 -4.33 -5.97
C ASN A 233 4.03 -5.30 -5.19
N TRP A 234 2.85 -5.63 -5.76
CA TRP A 234 1.85 -6.49 -5.14
C TRP A 234 2.39 -7.83 -4.69
N ASP A 235 3.33 -8.38 -5.45
CA ASP A 235 3.87 -9.71 -5.21
C ASP A 235 4.88 -9.76 -4.07
N THR A 236 5.49 -8.63 -3.69
CA THR A 236 6.62 -8.62 -2.75
C THR A 236 6.49 -7.64 -1.58
N MET A 237 5.59 -6.64 -1.68
CA MET A 237 5.47 -5.60 -0.65
C MET A 237 4.93 -6.15 0.67
N GLN A 238 5.30 -5.51 1.76
CA GLN A 238 4.71 -5.77 3.07
C GLN A 238 3.38 -5.03 3.21
N TYR A 239 2.44 -5.61 3.96
CA TYR A 239 1.14 -5.02 4.22
C TYR A 239 0.63 -5.34 5.62
N GLU A 240 -0.22 -4.48 6.15
CA GLU A 240 -0.89 -4.63 7.45
C GLU A 240 -2.40 -4.54 7.24
N VAL A 241 -3.14 -5.55 7.68
CA VAL A 241 -4.61 -5.59 7.60
C VAL A 241 -5.21 -5.13 8.92
N GLN A 242 -6.19 -4.22 8.84
CA GLN A 242 -6.96 -3.74 9.99
C GLN A 242 -8.46 -3.95 9.76
N GLY A 243 -9.19 -4.19 10.85
CA GLY A 243 -10.63 -4.37 10.84
C GLY A 243 -11.09 -5.66 10.17
N ASN A 244 -12.13 -5.58 9.34
CA ASN A 244 -12.82 -6.74 8.75
C ASN A 244 -12.36 -7.08 7.32
N VAL A 245 -11.21 -6.59 6.87
CA VAL A 245 -10.68 -6.92 5.54
C VAL A 245 -10.24 -8.38 5.49
N LEU A 246 -10.61 -9.07 4.41
CA LEU A 246 -10.24 -10.46 4.19
C LEU A 246 -9.20 -10.54 3.07
N VAL A 247 -8.13 -11.30 3.32
CA VAL A 247 -7.17 -11.69 2.27
C VAL A 247 -7.67 -12.98 1.64
N VAL A 248 -8.11 -12.91 0.39
CA VAL A 248 -8.75 -14.03 -0.31
C VAL A 248 -7.86 -14.59 -1.40
N PRO A 249 -7.70 -15.92 -1.52
CA PRO A 249 -6.97 -16.52 -2.63
C PRO A 249 -7.64 -16.28 -3.98
N GLU A 250 -6.87 -16.01 -5.02
CA GLU A 250 -7.39 -15.75 -6.39
C GLU A 250 -7.87 -17.03 -7.12
N LYS A 251 -7.90 -18.18 -6.45
CA LYS A 251 -8.39 -19.46 -7.01
C LYS A 251 -9.89 -19.50 -7.37
N TYR A 252 -10.59 -18.41 -7.11
CA TYR A 252 -12.00 -18.23 -7.50
C TYR A 252 -12.13 -17.46 -8.82
N LYS A 253 -11.11 -17.53 -9.71
CA LYS A 253 -11.15 -17.04 -11.08
C LYS A 253 -12.07 -17.88 -11.96
#